data_b14c8abbbc847e2de14ec9b714d3ba2b
#
_entry.id   b14c8abbbc847e2de14ec9b714d3ba2b
#
_cell.length_a   1.000
_cell.length_b   1.000
_cell.length_c   1.000
_cell.angle_alpha   90.00
_cell.angle_beta   90.00
_cell.angle_gamma   90.00
#
_symmetry.space_group_name_H-M   'P 1'
#
loop_
_entity.id
_entity.type
_entity.pdbx_description
1 polymer ?
#
loop_
_entity_poly.entity_id
_entity_poly.type
_entity_poly.pdbx_seq_one_letter_code
_entity_poly.pdbx_strand_id
1 'polypeptide(L)'
;MHTDWSVFKGLASKPSQAEWVKANVFLLGDIHNHCSLSYGHGSLDHAIAFACQQLDFFSVTGHFAWPDMNDDAMNIPEEVKSYHREGFAKLRLGWGEYLAKIKASKTSGIIPFVSYEYHSFTYGDYTIVCKDLDTLLPPEPERVDTRLADLVAKNDAQASGVICMPHHIGYKEGYRGISWGHFNQKASPLVEIISMHGCSENIDAPIKYLHTMGPRSRHNTMQGGLALGYRFGIMGSTDHHNASPGSYGSGRAGVWAESKESNSIWDAFLQRKTMALSGDPIMMAWFIDDRPLGEVVELHDHAVLDGYILATERLSSVEVVSDGETIRSYTDFPPNGSNKKRFNFACGWGSRGMACDWNISIRVEGAQVTDVVPRLRGEYIVDPLAECDESSELLASVRHCENSVHLVCRTAGNVTPTTDGTQGFSFGLEIEEEYTVIVDVEAVYAGQSHTKTFRYASSELKDGPTAEYIDGFVSPAFSLSDEIDSGECLLEIHENIPVKKDGYIYLRAFQKNGDVAYSTPIWIELR
;
A
#
# COMPACT_ATOMS: atom_id res chain seq x y z
N MET A 1 -13.71 3.16 7.97
CA MET A 1 -13.34 2.03 8.82
C MET A 1 -12.15 2.49 9.66
N HIS A 2 -12.17 2.26 10.96
CA HIS A 2 -11.05 2.66 11.81
C HIS A 2 -10.56 1.41 12.51
N THR A 3 -9.34 1.00 12.17
CA THR A 3 -8.61 0.06 13.00
C THR A 3 -8.44 0.72 14.37
N ASP A 4 -8.73 -0.01 15.46
CA ASP A 4 -8.55 0.54 16.81
C ASP A 4 -7.08 0.68 17.16
N TRP A 5 -6.52 1.83 16.84
CA TRP A 5 -5.15 2.20 17.18
C TRP A 5 -4.98 2.68 18.64
N SER A 6 -6.02 2.52 19.47
CA SER A 6 -5.98 2.96 20.88
C SER A 6 -4.90 2.24 21.69
N VAL A 7 -4.56 0.99 21.30
CA VAL A 7 -3.45 0.22 21.89
C VAL A 7 -2.14 0.98 21.78
N PHE A 8 -1.88 1.62 20.64
CA PHE A 8 -0.65 2.41 20.41
C PHE A 8 -0.51 3.60 21.36
N LYS A 9 -1.64 4.22 21.74
CA LYS A 9 -1.65 5.38 22.63
C LYS A 9 -1.19 5.06 24.05
N GLY A 10 -1.21 3.79 24.44
CA GLY A 10 -0.77 3.31 25.74
C GLY A 10 0.67 2.81 25.78
N LEU A 11 1.30 2.55 24.62
CA LEU A 11 2.62 1.92 24.55
C LEU A 11 3.77 2.90 24.78
N ALA A 12 3.67 4.13 24.27
CA ALA A 12 4.75 5.10 24.38
C ALA A 12 4.96 5.54 25.83
N SER A 13 6.06 5.10 26.44
CA SER A 13 6.39 5.34 27.85
C SER A 13 6.97 6.73 28.10
N LYS A 14 7.68 7.31 27.12
CA LYS A 14 8.24 8.66 27.21
C LYS A 14 7.17 9.72 26.89
N PRO A 15 7.05 10.81 27.71
CA PRO A 15 5.99 11.81 27.51
C PRO A 15 5.97 12.45 26.13
N SER A 16 7.14 12.78 25.55
CA SER A 16 7.28 13.38 24.22
C SER A 16 6.77 12.47 23.10
N GLN A 17 7.10 11.18 23.17
CA GLN A 17 6.67 10.18 22.20
C GLN A 17 5.16 9.88 22.33
N ALA A 18 4.67 9.78 23.59
CA ALA A 18 3.24 9.61 23.86
C ALA A 18 2.41 10.81 23.35
N GLU A 19 2.94 12.02 23.48
CA GLU A 19 2.31 13.23 22.93
C GLU A 19 2.27 13.19 21.41
N TRP A 20 3.39 12.82 20.75
CA TRP A 20 3.45 12.68 19.30
C TRP A 20 2.45 11.62 18.78
N VAL A 21 2.39 10.43 19.40
CA VAL A 21 1.45 9.37 19.02
C VAL A 21 -0.01 9.81 19.21
N LYS A 22 -0.30 10.60 20.25
CA LYS A 22 -1.66 11.15 20.49
C LYS A 22 -2.03 12.25 19.49
N ALA A 23 -1.05 13.04 19.05
CA ALA A 23 -1.25 14.15 18.12
C ALA A 23 -1.36 13.70 16.66
N ASN A 24 -1.03 12.44 16.35
CA ASN A 24 -1.06 11.92 14.99
C ASN A 24 -2.03 10.74 14.87
N VAL A 25 -2.56 10.56 13.67
CA VAL A 25 -3.35 9.39 13.27
C VAL A 25 -2.61 8.67 12.15
N PHE A 26 -2.70 7.34 12.14
CA PHE A 26 -2.17 6.53 11.04
C PHE A 26 -3.23 6.38 9.97
N LEU A 27 -2.89 6.70 8.74
CA LEU A 27 -3.81 6.70 7.59
C LEU A 27 -3.25 5.81 6.48
N LEU A 28 -4.14 5.10 5.79
CA LEU A 28 -3.82 4.27 4.64
C LEU A 28 -4.23 4.94 3.35
N GLY A 29 -3.38 4.85 2.33
CA GLY A 29 -3.70 5.41 1.03
C GLY A 29 -3.03 4.73 -0.14
N ASP A 30 -3.44 5.19 -1.33
CA ASP A 30 -2.84 4.84 -2.60
C ASP A 30 -2.93 6.05 -3.55
N ILE A 31 -1.80 6.58 -3.96
CA ILE A 31 -1.73 7.78 -4.81
C ILE A 31 -1.17 7.51 -6.20
N HIS A 32 -1.00 6.23 -6.55
CA HIS A 32 -0.55 5.78 -7.85
C HIS A 32 -1.27 4.49 -8.25
N ASN A 33 -2.27 4.62 -9.08
CA ASN A 33 -3.07 3.53 -9.63
C ASN A 33 -3.84 4.01 -10.87
N HIS A 34 -4.32 3.10 -11.70
CA HIS A 34 -4.87 3.37 -13.01
C HIS A 34 -6.26 2.77 -13.21
N CYS A 35 -7.00 3.35 -14.14
CA CYS A 35 -8.28 2.86 -14.63
C CYS A 35 -8.43 3.22 -16.12
N SER A 36 -9.59 3.01 -16.69
CA SER A 36 -9.89 3.35 -18.09
C SER A 36 -9.84 4.85 -18.41
N LEU A 37 -9.51 5.72 -17.45
CA LEU A 37 -9.31 7.16 -17.66
C LEU A 37 -8.21 7.47 -18.69
N SER A 38 -7.19 6.63 -18.78
CA SER A 38 -6.15 6.67 -19.81
C SER A 38 -6.06 5.31 -20.51
N TYR A 39 -5.11 4.46 -20.16
CA TYR A 39 -5.13 3.03 -20.46
C TYR A 39 -5.08 2.26 -19.12
N GLY A 40 -5.90 1.24 -19.03
CA GLY A 40 -6.22 0.48 -17.83
C GLY A 40 -7.66 -0.03 -17.93
N HIS A 41 -8.07 -0.88 -17.03
CA HIS A 41 -9.38 -1.50 -17.00
C HIS A 41 -10.26 -0.89 -15.89
N GLY A 42 -11.59 -1.06 -16.03
CA GLY A 42 -12.57 -0.58 -15.08
C GLY A 42 -12.78 0.95 -15.10
N SER A 43 -13.92 1.37 -14.60
CA SER A 43 -14.32 2.79 -14.61
C SER A 43 -13.70 3.60 -13.49
N LEU A 44 -13.62 4.92 -13.66
CA LEU A 44 -13.23 5.85 -12.59
C LEU A 44 -14.19 5.78 -11.39
N ASP A 45 -15.50 5.57 -11.64
CA ASP A 45 -16.48 5.45 -10.57
C ASP A 45 -16.24 4.19 -9.74
N HIS A 46 -15.87 3.08 -10.38
CA HIS A 46 -15.46 1.86 -9.67
C HIS A 46 -14.19 2.10 -8.85
N ALA A 47 -13.17 2.75 -9.43
CA ALA A 47 -11.93 3.07 -8.69
C ALA A 47 -12.22 3.87 -7.41
N ILE A 48 -13.07 4.90 -7.50
CA ILE A 48 -13.48 5.70 -6.33
C ILE A 48 -14.23 4.83 -5.32
N ALA A 49 -15.19 4.02 -5.77
CA ALA A 49 -15.98 3.15 -4.89
C ALA A 49 -15.09 2.11 -4.18
N PHE A 50 -14.12 1.53 -4.90
CA PHE A 50 -13.19 0.54 -4.37
C PHE A 50 -12.23 1.18 -3.33
N ALA A 51 -11.68 2.36 -3.62
CA ALA A 51 -10.86 3.12 -2.68
C ALA A 51 -11.59 3.37 -1.35
N CYS A 52 -12.86 3.77 -1.42
CA CYS A 52 -13.71 4.03 -0.24
C CYS A 52 -13.90 2.82 0.68
N GLN A 53 -13.66 1.59 0.20
CA GLN A 53 -13.80 0.37 1.01
C GLN A 53 -12.61 0.16 1.95
N GLN A 54 -11.42 0.66 1.64
CA GLN A 54 -10.21 0.25 2.34
C GLN A 54 -9.14 1.33 2.52
N LEU A 55 -9.37 2.56 2.02
CA LEU A 55 -8.40 3.65 2.09
C LEU A 55 -8.96 4.87 2.80
N ASP A 56 -8.07 5.67 3.39
CA ASP A 56 -8.36 6.98 3.97
C ASP A 56 -8.14 8.11 2.97
N PHE A 57 -7.16 7.95 2.08
CA PHE A 57 -6.85 8.90 1.02
C PHE A 57 -6.44 8.16 -0.27
N PHE A 58 -6.63 8.81 -1.41
CA PHE A 58 -6.29 8.22 -2.70
C PHE A 58 -6.08 9.28 -3.79
N SER A 59 -5.51 8.86 -4.90
CA SER A 59 -5.72 9.48 -6.20
C SER A 59 -5.85 8.39 -7.27
N VAL A 60 -6.42 8.72 -8.42
CA VAL A 60 -6.36 7.88 -9.61
C VAL A 60 -5.44 8.57 -10.61
N THR A 61 -4.39 7.88 -11.03
CA THR A 61 -3.33 8.44 -11.86
C THR A 61 -3.59 8.14 -13.33
N GLY A 62 -3.76 9.16 -14.13
CA GLY A 62 -3.86 8.97 -15.58
C GLY A 62 -2.50 9.10 -16.25
N HIS A 63 -2.18 8.22 -17.19
CA HIS A 63 -0.96 8.31 -17.99
C HIS A 63 -1.04 9.54 -18.90
N PHE A 64 -0.08 10.44 -18.76
CA PHE A 64 -0.13 11.76 -19.38
C PHE A 64 0.76 11.90 -20.60
N ALA A 65 2.02 11.46 -20.50
CA ALA A 65 3.01 11.67 -21.55
C ALA A 65 4.23 10.76 -21.43
N TRP A 66 4.87 10.51 -22.55
CA TRP A 66 6.16 9.83 -22.66
C TRP A 66 7.05 10.59 -23.68
N PRO A 67 7.73 11.68 -23.26
CA PRO A 67 8.40 12.61 -24.18
C PRO A 67 9.52 11.97 -25.01
N ASP A 68 10.27 11.02 -24.45
CA ASP A 68 11.39 10.31 -25.11
C ASP A 68 10.98 8.94 -25.73
N MET A 69 9.66 8.65 -25.87
CA MET A 69 9.13 7.41 -26.46
C MET A 69 9.59 7.19 -27.92
N ASN A 70 9.87 8.26 -28.65
CA ASN A 70 10.29 8.20 -30.04
C ASN A 70 11.81 8.15 -30.22
N ASP A 71 12.57 7.93 -29.16
CA ASP A 71 14.01 7.71 -29.27
C ASP A 71 14.26 6.38 -29.99
N ASP A 72 14.90 6.47 -31.16
CA ASP A 72 15.19 5.31 -32.03
C ASP A 72 16.07 4.26 -31.33
N ALA A 73 16.89 4.68 -30.35
CA ALA A 73 17.74 3.78 -29.58
C ALA A 73 16.95 2.75 -28.76
N MET A 74 15.70 3.06 -28.40
CA MET A 74 14.84 2.20 -27.56
C MET A 74 14.05 1.19 -28.40
N ASN A 75 13.94 1.38 -29.72
CA ASN A 75 13.28 0.47 -30.65
C ASN A 75 11.89 -0.03 -30.21
N ILE A 76 11.04 0.90 -29.70
CA ILE A 76 9.68 0.58 -29.25
C ILE A 76 8.80 0.27 -30.47
N PRO A 77 8.07 -0.86 -30.48
CA PRO A 77 7.11 -1.18 -31.54
C PRO A 77 6.05 -0.09 -31.71
N GLU A 78 5.62 0.18 -32.95
CA GLU A 78 4.65 1.25 -33.23
C GLU A 78 3.27 0.98 -32.62
N GLU A 79 2.88 -0.28 -32.48
CA GLU A 79 1.66 -0.67 -31.77
C GLU A 79 1.68 -0.23 -30.29
N VAL A 80 2.82 -0.37 -29.62
CA VAL A 80 3.01 0.08 -28.22
C VAL A 80 2.94 1.60 -28.16
N LYS A 81 3.59 2.30 -29.10
CA LYS A 81 3.52 3.77 -29.19
C LYS A 81 2.08 4.27 -29.42
N SER A 82 1.32 3.61 -30.32
CA SER A 82 -0.07 3.96 -30.60
C SER A 82 -0.94 3.81 -29.36
N TYR A 83 -0.83 2.67 -28.68
CA TYR A 83 -1.54 2.39 -27.43
C TYR A 83 -1.32 3.50 -26.38
N HIS A 84 -0.08 3.91 -26.16
CA HIS A 84 0.23 4.97 -25.21
C HIS A 84 -0.32 6.33 -25.65
N ARG A 85 -0.17 6.70 -26.93
CA ARG A 85 -0.72 7.97 -27.46
C ARG A 85 -2.23 8.06 -27.31
N GLU A 86 -2.94 6.96 -27.57
CA GLU A 86 -4.40 6.88 -27.41
C GLU A 86 -4.79 7.08 -25.96
N GLY A 87 -4.10 6.45 -25.00
CA GLY A 87 -4.31 6.65 -23.57
C GLY A 87 -4.06 8.09 -23.13
N PHE A 88 -2.97 8.72 -23.61
CA PHE A 88 -2.68 10.13 -23.30
C PHE A 88 -3.75 11.08 -23.84
N ALA A 89 -4.24 10.82 -25.05
CA ALA A 89 -5.33 11.61 -25.65
C ALA A 89 -6.63 11.43 -24.85
N LYS A 90 -6.95 10.20 -24.45
CA LYS A 90 -8.13 9.88 -23.63
C LYS A 90 -8.09 10.64 -22.28
N LEU A 91 -6.96 10.64 -21.58
CA LEU A 91 -6.79 11.41 -20.34
C LEU A 91 -7.10 12.89 -20.54
N ARG A 92 -6.55 13.51 -21.61
CA ARG A 92 -6.78 14.95 -21.87
C ARG A 92 -8.25 15.26 -22.10
N LEU A 93 -8.93 14.44 -22.87
CA LEU A 93 -10.35 14.60 -23.13
C LEU A 93 -11.21 14.44 -21.88
N GLY A 94 -10.85 13.46 -21.03
CA GLY A 94 -11.58 13.12 -19.79
C GLY A 94 -11.21 13.97 -18.57
N TRP A 95 -10.20 14.85 -18.65
CA TRP A 95 -9.64 15.51 -17.47
C TRP A 95 -10.65 16.32 -16.66
N GLY A 96 -11.54 17.05 -17.32
CA GLY A 96 -12.58 17.84 -16.65
C GLY A 96 -13.58 16.98 -15.88
N GLU A 97 -13.99 15.85 -16.44
CA GLU A 97 -14.84 14.87 -15.77
C GLU A 97 -14.11 14.20 -14.60
N TYR A 98 -12.85 13.83 -14.79
CA TYR A 98 -11.99 13.29 -13.74
C TYR A 98 -11.94 14.22 -12.52
N LEU A 99 -11.62 15.51 -12.72
CA LEU A 99 -11.58 16.49 -11.63
C LEU A 99 -12.92 16.60 -10.90
N ALA A 100 -14.03 16.60 -11.65
CA ALA A 100 -15.37 16.69 -11.06
C ALA A 100 -15.68 15.47 -10.17
N LYS A 101 -15.38 14.25 -10.63
CA LYS A 101 -15.59 13.01 -9.88
C LYS A 101 -14.68 12.90 -8.66
N ILE A 102 -13.39 13.24 -8.81
CA ILE A 102 -12.43 13.27 -7.70
C ILE A 102 -12.88 14.25 -6.60
N LYS A 103 -13.34 15.43 -6.97
CA LYS A 103 -13.88 16.39 -5.97
C LYS A 103 -15.14 15.87 -5.29
N ALA A 104 -16.03 15.25 -6.04
CA ALA A 104 -17.28 14.70 -5.51
C ALA A 104 -17.02 13.54 -4.51
N SER A 105 -15.94 12.78 -4.66
CA SER A 105 -15.62 11.65 -3.77
C SER A 105 -15.41 12.06 -2.31
N LYS A 106 -15.10 13.33 -2.02
CA LYS A 106 -15.01 13.86 -0.64
C LYS A 106 -16.29 13.61 0.17
N THR A 107 -17.43 13.56 -0.48
CA THR A 107 -18.72 13.31 0.20
C THR A 107 -18.81 11.90 0.79
N SER A 108 -17.96 10.97 0.34
CA SER A 108 -17.84 9.62 0.87
C SER A 108 -16.87 9.50 2.05
N GLY A 109 -16.26 10.61 2.50
CA GLY A 109 -15.35 10.63 3.65
C GLY A 109 -13.91 10.18 3.34
N ILE A 110 -13.59 9.93 2.06
CA ILE A 110 -12.23 9.68 1.60
C ILE A 110 -11.55 10.99 1.20
N ILE A 111 -10.24 11.12 1.41
CA ILE A 111 -9.48 12.31 1.05
C ILE A 111 -8.84 12.11 -0.33
N PRO A 112 -9.30 12.83 -1.37
CA PRO A 112 -8.72 12.71 -2.70
C PRO A 112 -7.56 13.67 -2.93
N PHE A 113 -6.63 13.22 -3.77
CA PHE A 113 -5.63 14.05 -4.46
C PHE A 113 -5.81 13.92 -5.97
N VAL A 114 -5.19 14.81 -6.74
CA VAL A 114 -5.14 14.76 -8.20
C VAL A 114 -3.76 14.29 -8.60
N SER A 115 -3.67 13.35 -9.53
CA SER A 115 -2.38 12.89 -10.05
C SER A 115 -2.44 12.55 -11.55
N TYR A 116 -1.27 12.58 -12.17
CA TYR A 116 -1.02 12.10 -13.53
C TYR A 116 0.42 11.62 -13.65
N GLU A 117 0.71 10.82 -14.67
CA GLU A 117 2.00 10.15 -14.80
C GLU A 117 2.75 10.57 -16.06
N TYR A 118 4.07 10.79 -15.87
CA TYR A 118 5.05 10.86 -16.94
C TYR A 118 5.88 9.59 -16.99
N HIS A 119 6.05 9.03 -18.20
CA HIS A 119 7.08 8.05 -18.49
C HIS A 119 8.35 8.72 -19.01
N SER A 120 9.51 8.17 -18.70
CA SER A 120 10.78 8.61 -19.30
C SER A 120 11.86 7.57 -19.17
N PHE A 121 12.59 7.32 -20.26
CA PHE A 121 13.82 6.55 -20.23
C PHE A 121 14.95 7.32 -19.55
N THR A 122 15.01 8.63 -19.75
CA THR A 122 16.09 9.49 -19.27
C THR A 122 16.02 9.74 -17.77
N TYR A 123 14.83 9.98 -17.23
CA TYR A 123 14.64 10.39 -15.82
C TYR A 123 14.12 9.26 -14.93
N GLY A 124 13.51 8.23 -15.53
CA GLY A 124 12.62 7.29 -14.87
C GLY A 124 11.18 7.82 -14.89
N ASP A 125 10.25 7.00 -14.44
CA ASP A 125 8.84 7.34 -14.42
C ASP A 125 8.47 8.11 -13.15
N TYR A 126 7.56 9.08 -13.30
CA TYR A 126 7.13 9.96 -12.22
C TYR A 126 5.62 10.09 -12.15
N THR A 127 5.06 9.80 -10.99
CA THR A 127 3.70 10.22 -10.62
C THR A 127 3.76 11.67 -10.12
N ILE A 128 3.03 12.55 -10.78
CA ILE A 128 2.90 13.96 -10.39
C ILE A 128 1.64 14.09 -9.54
N VAL A 129 1.82 14.34 -8.26
CA VAL A 129 0.72 14.48 -7.30
C VAL A 129 0.50 15.93 -6.97
N CYS A 130 -0.73 16.39 -7.07
CA CYS A 130 -1.11 17.78 -6.88
C CYS A 130 -2.02 17.94 -5.65
N LYS A 131 -1.70 18.91 -4.80
CA LYS A 131 -2.51 19.31 -3.65
C LYS A 131 -3.82 19.97 -4.08
N ASP A 132 -3.74 20.80 -5.13
CA ASP A 132 -4.90 21.51 -5.67
C ASP A 132 -5.72 20.60 -6.57
N LEU A 133 -7.00 20.43 -6.22
CA LEU A 133 -7.95 19.63 -7.00
C LEU A 133 -8.46 20.33 -8.26
N ASP A 134 -8.09 21.57 -8.49
CA ASP A 134 -8.37 22.35 -9.71
C ASP A 134 -7.19 22.38 -10.68
N THR A 135 -6.16 21.57 -10.42
CA THR A 135 -4.95 21.51 -11.25
C THR A 135 -5.29 21.21 -12.71
N LEU A 136 -4.80 22.03 -13.60
CA LEU A 136 -4.91 21.81 -15.04
C LEU A 136 -3.78 20.90 -15.51
N LEU A 137 -4.09 20.00 -16.45
CA LEU A 137 -3.03 19.27 -17.14
C LEU A 137 -2.14 20.25 -17.91
N PRO A 138 -0.82 20.01 -17.95
CA PRO A 138 0.05 20.74 -18.85
C PRO A 138 -0.42 20.60 -20.31
N PRO A 139 -0.10 21.54 -21.21
CA PRO A 139 -0.33 21.35 -22.63
C PRO A 139 0.30 20.06 -23.15
N GLU A 140 -0.19 19.55 -24.26
CA GLU A 140 0.40 18.35 -24.87
C GLU A 140 1.91 18.57 -25.11
N PRO A 141 2.78 17.60 -24.73
CA PRO A 141 4.21 17.74 -24.93
C PRO A 141 4.52 17.80 -26.42
N GLU A 142 5.34 18.75 -26.80
CA GLU A 142 5.98 18.75 -28.11
C GLU A 142 7.00 17.60 -28.20
N ARG A 143 7.51 17.32 -29.39
CA ARG A 143 8.42 16.19 -29.67
C ARG A 143 9.65 16.14 -28.74
N VAL A 144 10.07 17.30 -28.19
CA VAL A 144 11.10 17.43 -27.15
C VAL A 144 10.48 18.21 -26.01
N ASP A 145 9.92 17.49 -25.04
CA ASP A 145 9.31 18.12 -23.86
C ASP A 145 10.33 18.24 -22.72
N THR A 146 10.66 19.44 -22.34
CA THR A 146 11.54 19.73 -21.20
C THR A 146 10.78 19.87 -19.87
N ARG A 147 9.45 19.78 -19.86
CA ARG A 147 8.63 20.01 -18.65
C ARG A 147 8.91 19.00 -17.55
N LEU A 148 9.07 17.71 -17.88
CA LEU A 148 9.45 16.72 -16.88
C LEU A 148 10.83 17.05 -16.29
N ALA A 149 11.81 17.39 -17.13
CA ALA A 149 13.13 17.84 -16.69
C ALA A 149 13.04 19.07 -15.79
N ASP A 150 12.21 20.06 -16.17
CA ASP A 150 11.99 21.26 -15.37
C ASP A 150 11.28 20.96 -14.05
N LEU A 151 10.27 20.08 -14.04
CA LEU A 151 9.60 19.63 -12.82
C LEU A 151 10.59 18.95 -11.88
N VAL A 152 11.39 18.01 -12.38
CA VAL A 152 12.36 17.27 -11.56
C VAL A 152 13.48 18.21 -11.08
N ALA A 153 14.02 19.08 -11.94
CA ALA A 153 15.20 19.90 -11.61
C ALA A 153 14.86 21.15 -10.79
N LYS A 154 13.70 21.79 -11.01
CA LYS A 154 13.40 23.16 -10.54
C LYS A 154 12.23 23.23 -9.56
N ASN A 155 11.38 22.21 -9.49
CA ASN A 155 10.23 22.24 -8.61
C ASN A 155 10.65 22.18 -7.14
N ASP A 156 9.91 22.91 -6.31
CA ASP A 156 9.95 22.82 -4.86
C ASP A 156 8.53 22.48 -4.39
N ALA A 157 8.35 21.23 -3.91
CA ALA A 157 7.04 20.70 -3.55
C ALA A 157 6.36 21.49 -2.42
N GLN A 158 7.15 22.04 -1.49
CA GLN A 158 6.65 22.91 -0.42
C GLN A 158 6.03 24.20 -0.98
N ALA A 159 6.65 24.78 -1.98
CA ALA A 159 6.21 26.07 -2.55
C ALA A 159 5.10 25.90 -3.60
N SER A 160 5.19 24.85 -4.42
CA SER A 160 4.31 24.64 -5.57
C SER A 160 3.01 23.90 -5.25
N GLY A 161 2.99 23.10 -4.17
CA GLY A 161 1.91 22.13 -3.94
C GLY A 161 1.90 20.97 -4.94
N VAL A 162 3.04 20.66 -5.57
CA VAL A 162 3.21 19.56 -6.53
C VAL A 162 4.38 18.69 -6.12
N ILE A 163 4.14 17.40 -5.92
CA ILE A 163 5.16 16.39 -5.65
C ILE A 163 5.43 15.60 -6.94
N CYS A 164 6.70 15.49 -7.30
CA CYS A 164 7.17 14.61 -8.37
C CYS A 164 7.67 13.31 -7.74
N MET A 165 6.83 12.28 -7.64
CA MET A 165 7.18 11.02 -7.00
C MET A 165 7.70 10.01 -8.02
N PRO A 166 9.01 9.66 -8.02
CA PRO A 166 9.49 8.58 -8.85
C PRO A 166 8.96 7.24 -8.33
N HIS A 167 8.60 6.34 -9.26
CA HIS A 167 8.02 5.04 -8.92
C HIS A 167 8.74 3.90 -9.66
N HIS A 168 8.45 2.65 -9.26
CA HIS A 168 9.13 1.41 -9.69
C HIS A 168 10.63 1.60 -9.99
N ILE A 169 11.29 2.36 -9.10
CA ILE A 169 12.64 2.90 -9.27
C ILE A 169 13.71 1.84 -9.55
N GLY A 170 13.49 0.60 -9.11
CA GLY A 170 14.47 -0.49 -9.16
C GLY A 170 14.80 -1.02 -10.56
N TYR A 171 14.11 -0.60 -11.62
CA TYR A 171 14.55 -0.87 -12.98
C TYR A 171 15.84 -0.11 -13.29
N LYS A 172 16.62 -0.62 -14.27
CA LYS A 172 17.86 0.01 -14.68
C LYS A 172 17.59 1.40 -15.30
N GLU A 173 18.45 2.36 -14.98
CA GLU A 173 18.48 3.65 -15.67
C GLU A 173 18.56 3.46 -17.19
N GLY A 174 17.79 4.22 -17.95
CA GLY A 174 17.59 4.02 -19.39
C GLY A 174 16.51 2.97 -19.74
N TYR A 175 15.92 2.27 -18.73
CA TYR A 175 14.82 1.32 -18.87
C TYR A 175 13.66 1.71 -17.94
N ARG A 176 13.36 3.02 -17.86
CA ARG A 176 12.31 3.61 -17.02
C ARG A 176 12.58 3.53 -15.50
N GLY A 177 13.76 3.03 -15.07
CA GLY A 177 14.21 3.14 -13.69
C GLY A 177 14.75 4.55 -13.40
N ILE A 178 14.81 4.90 -12.11
CA ILE A 178 15.22 6.24 -11.67
C ILE A 178 16.64 6.60 -12.16
N SER A 179 16.81 7.87 -12.54
CA SER A 179 18.13 8.49 -12.72
C SER A 179 18.48 9.33 -11.48
N TRP A 180 19.27 8.78 -10.58
CA TRP A 180 19.70 9.49 -9.37
C TRP A 180 20.51 10.76 -9.68
N GLY A 181 21.17 10.81 -10.84
CA GLY A 181 21.90 12.00 -11.29
C GLY A 181 21.00 13.21 -11.58
N HIS A 182 19.71 12.97 -11.84
CA HIS A 182 18.70 14.01 -12.08
C HIS A 182 17.72 14.18 -10.91
N PHE A 183 17.83 13.37 -9.85
CA PHE A 183 16.93 13.42 -8.72
C PHE A 183 17.06 14.71 -7.92
N ASN A 184 15.94 15.31 -7.57
CA ASN A 184 15.87 16.51 -6.75
C ASN A 184 14.94 16.29 -5.55
N GLN A 185 15.49 16.14 -4.36
CA GLN A 185 14.72 15.87 -3.14
C GLN A 185 13.73 16.97 -2.75
N LYS A 186 13.85 18.21 -3.27
CA LYS A 186 12.86 19.26 -3.07
C LYS A 186 11.61 19.05 -3.93
N ALA A 187 11.80 18.57 -5.15
CA ALA A 187 10.70 18.20 -6.04
C ALA A 187 10.08 16.84 -5.64
N SER A 188 10.91 15.95 -5.11
CA SER A 188 10.58 14.56 -4.79
C SER A 188 10.85 14.26 -3.32
N PRO A 189 10.06 14.81 -2.40
CA PRO A 189 10.17 14.48 -0.98
C PRO A 189 9.82 13.02 -0.69
N LEU A 190 9.15 12.33 -1.63
CA LEU A 190 8.71 10.94 -1.55
C LEU A 190 9.21 10.13 -2.75
N VAL A 191 9.48 8.84 -2.50
CA VAL A 191 9.85 7.83 -3.49
C VAL A 191 9.00 6.59 -3.28
N GLU A 192 8.35 6.07 -4.32
CA GLU A 192 7.63 4.81 -4.26
C GLU A 192 8.61 3.65 -4.35
N ILE A 193 8.53 2.72 -3.39
CA ILE A 193 9.39 1.53 -3.34
C ILE A 193 8.64 0.20 -3.42
N ILE A 194 7.32 0.20 -3.28
CA ILE A 194 6.46 -0.98 -3.42
C ILE A 194 5.30 -0.66 -4.34
N SER A 195 5.09 -1.51 -5.34
CA SER A 195 3.90 -1.53 -6.18
C SER A 195 3.66 -2.93 -6.74
N MET A 196 2.71 -3.09 -7.68
CA MET A 196 2.54 -4.35 -8.41
C MET A 196 3.81 -4.77 -9.18
N HIS A 197 4.72 -3.85 -9.45
CA HIS A 197 6.03 -4.13 -10.03
C HIS A 197 7.00 -4.82 -9.06
N GLY A 198 6.70 -4.85 -7.77
CA GLY A 198 7.54 -5.44 -6.73
C GLY A 198 8.12 -4.40 -5.77
N CYS A 199 9.17 -4.78 -5.04
CA CYS A 199 9.82 -3.93 -4.04
C CYS A 199 11.22 -3.51 -4.47
N SER A 200 11.50 -2.22 -4.36
CA SER A 200 12.80 -1.58 -4.66
C SER A 200 13.54 -1.08 -3.43
N GLU A 201 13.28 -1.62 -2.25
CA GLU A 201 14.07 -1.29 -1.04
C GLU A 201 15.55 -1.58 -1.31
N ASN A 202 15.84 -2.82 -1.75
CA ASN A 202 17.15 -3.24 -2.24
C ASN A 202 17.01 -4.30 -3.36
N ILE A 203 18.13 -4.79 -3.90
CA ILE A 203 18.09 -5.77 -5.00
C ILE A 203 17.57 -7.15 -4.55
N ASP A 204 17.69 -7.46 -3.26
CA ASP A 204 17.35 -8.73 -2.65
C ASP A 204 16.02 -8.70 -1.87
N ALA A 205 15.27 -7.60 -1.99
CA ALA A 205 13.95 -7.44 -1.36
C ALA A 205 13.02 -8.64 -1.64
N PRO A 206 12.20 -9.07 -0.65
CA PRO A 206 11.43 -10.32 -0.74
C PRO A 206 10.37 -10.28 -1.84
N ILE A 207 9.74 -9.12 -2.08
CA ILE A 207 8.76 -8.94 -3.16
C ILE A 207 9.51 -8.68 -4.45
N LYS A 208 9.50 -9.68 -5.34
CA LYS A 208 10.23 -9.62 -6.61
C LYS A 208 9.52 -8.76 -7.64
N TYR A 209 10.28 -8.18 -8.56
CA TYR A 209 9.72 -7.54 -9.73
C TYR A 209 9.07 -8.59 -10.63
N LEU A 210 7.80 -8.41 -10.91
CA LEU A 210 7.00 -9.32 -11.73
C LEU A 210 6.86 -8.83 -13.17
N HIS A 211 7.08 -7.54 -13.40
CA HIS A 211 6.91 -6.91 -14.70
C HIS A 211 8.22 -6.91 -15.51
N THR A 212 8.11 -7.05 -16.84
CA THR A 212 9.23 -7.25 -17.76
C THR A 212 9.71 -5.95 -18.45
N MET A 213 9.51 -4.78 -17.87
CA MET A 213 9.92 -3.50 -18.48
C MET A 213 11.42 -3.35 -18.68
N GLY A 214 12.22 -4.12 -17.97
CA GLY A 214 13.67 -4.08 -18.14
C GLY A 214 14.44 -4.78 -17.01
N PRO A 215 15.77 -4.79 -17.08
CA PRO A 215 16.59 -5.35 -16.04
C PRO A 215 16.56 -4.48 -14.79
N ARG A 216 16.74 -5.09 -13.62
CA ARG A 216 16.91 -4.40 -12.34
C ARG A 216 18.35 -3.91 -12.16
N SER A 217 18.52 -2.89 -11.33
CA SER A 217 19.83 -2.36 -10.96
C SER A 217 19.92 -2.13 -9.46
N ARG A 218 20.98 -2.62 -8.82
CA ARG A 218 21.27 -2.36 -7.40
C ARG A 218 21.38 -0.86 -7.12
N HIS A 219 21.90 -0.08 -8.05
CA HIS A 219 22.07 1.37 -7.89
C HIS A 219 20.75 2.14 -7.93
N ASN A 220 19.71 1.56 -8.53
CA ASN A 220 18.39 2.18 -8.68
C ASN A 220 17.42 1.83 -7.55
N THR A 221 17.91 1.32 -6.43
CA THR A 221 17.10 0.99 -5.25
C THR A 221 17.04 2.15 -4.26
N MET A 222 16.11 2.08 -3.30
CA MET A 222 16.05 3.00 -2.15
C MET A 222 17.41 3.11 -1.46
N GLN A 223 18.02 1.96 -1.10
CA GLN A 223 19.35 1.96 -0.48
C GLN A 223 20.42 2.60 -1.38
N GLY A 224 20.31 2.44 -2.69
CA GLY A 224 21.20 3.11 -3.66
C GLY A 224 21.10 4.63 -3.58
N GLY A 225 19.88 5.18 -3.54
CA GLY A 225 19.65 6.62 -3.38
C GLY A 225 20.10 7.17 -2.03
N LEU A 226 19.81 6.44 -0.95
CA LEU A 226 20.25 6.82 0.41
C LEU A 226 21.79 6.82 0.53
N ALA A 227 22.47 5.84 -0.08
CA ALA A 227 23.92 5.78 -0.11
C ALA A 227 24.58 6.95 -0.87
N LEU A 228 23.86 7.58 -1.81
CA LEU A 228 24.28 8.82 -2.49
C LEU A 228 24.04 10.07 -1.63
N GLY A 229 23.46 9.93 -0.44
CA GLY A 229 23.18 11.03 0.49
C GLY A 229 21.85 11.74 0.26
N TYR A 230 20.98 11.23 -0.60
CA TYR A 230 19.64 11.79 -0.77
C TYR A 230 18.74 11.49 0.44
N ARG A 231 17.84 12.44 0.76
CA ARG A 231 16.88 12.34 1.86
C ARG A 231 15.47 12.43 1.30
N PHE A 232 14.75 11.33 1.37
CA PHE A 232 13.37 11.20 0.88
C PHE A 232 12.57 10.27 1.77
N GLY A 233 11.27 10.53 1.90
CA GLY A 233 10.32 9.58 2.46
C GLY A 233 10.03 8.44 1.49
N ILE A 234 9.60 7.32 2.02
CA ILE A 234 9.24 6.17 1.18
C ILE A 234 7.74 5.93 1.21
N MET A 235 7.23 5.37 0.13
CA MET A 235 5.80 5.10 -0.05
C MET A 235 5.59 3.77 -0.79
N GLY A 236 4.49 3.11 -0.49
CA GLY A 236 3.90 2.09 -1.34
C GLY A 236 2.69 2.67 -2.05
N SER A 237 2.44 2.24 -3.25
CA SER A 237 1.23 2.48 -4.03
C SER A 237 0.96 1.25 -4.88
N THR A 238 -0.23 1.09 -5.44
CA THR A 238 -0.50 -0.15 -6.14
C THR A 238 0.07 -0.21 -7.54
N ASP A 239 0.08 0.90 -8.26
CA ASP A 239 0.30 0.94 -9.72
C ASP A 239 -0.64 -0.03 -10.46
N HIS A 240 -1.78 -0.33 -9.84
CA HIS A 240 -2.73 -1.33 -10.33
C HIS A 240 -3.53 -0.78 -11.51
N HIS A 241 -3.67 -1.56 -12.58
CA HIS A 241 -4.27 -1.12 -13.83
C HIS A 241 -5.72 -1.60 -14.03
N ASN A 242 -6.43 -1.95 -12.96
CA ASN A 242 -7.84 -2.37 -13.00
C ASN A 242 -8.72 -1.64 -11.97
N ALA A 243 -8.69 -0.30 -11.98
CA ALA A 243 -9.57 0.54 -11.17
C ALA A 243 -9.72 0.09 -9.71
N SER A 244 -8.62 -0.40 -9.10
CA SER A 244 -8.64 -0.99 -7.76
C SER A 244 -7.58 -0.37 -6.84
N PRO A 245 -7.73 0.93 -6.49
CA PRO A 245 -6.81 1.60 -5.57
C PRO A 245 -6.71 0.87 -4.23
N GLY A 246 -5.47 0.66 -3.75
CA GLY A 246 -5.21 -0.06 -2.53
C GLY A 246 -5.44 -1.57 -2.62
N SER A 247 -5.49 -2.15 -3.84
CA SER A 247 -5.57 -3.60 -4.05
C SER A 247 -4.58 -4.34 -3.14
N TYR A 248 -5.10 -5.23 -2.28
CA TYR A 248 -4.32 -5.91 -1.26
C TYR A 248 -3.19 -6.75 -1.89
N GLY A 249 -1.99 -6.58 -1.37
CA GLY A 249 -0.78 -7.27 -1.87
C GLY A 249 -0.04 -6.52 -2.99
N SER A 250 -0.58 -5.39 -3.51
CA SER A 250 0.04 -4.64 -4.59
C SER A 250 0.79 -3.39 -4.14
N GLY A 251 0.67 -3.00 -2.87
CA GLY A 251 1.30 -1.81 -2.31
C GLY A 251 0.29 -0.81 -1.76
N ARG A 252 0.62 -0.22 -0.60
CA ARG A 252 -0.16 0.83 0.06
C ARG A 252 0.77 1.81 0.76
N ALA A 253 0.32 3.05 0.90
CA ALA A 253 0.99 4.05 1.72
C ALA A 253 0.46 4.01 3.14
N GLY A 254 1.37 4.00 4.14
CA GLY A 254 1.06 4.34 5.52
C GLY A 254 1.54 5.77 5.80
N VAL A 255 0.72 6.59 6.45
CA VAL A 255 1.05 8.00 6.72
C VAL A 255 0.67 8.37 8.15
N TRP A 256 1.60 8.97 8.89
CA TRP A 256 1.35 9.60 10.17
C TRP A 256 1.02 11.08 9.97
N ALA A 257 -0.24 11.45 10.10
CA ALA A 257 -0.73 12.81 9.93
C ALA A 257 -1.44 13.32 11.19
N GLU A 258 -1.49 14.62 11.40
CA GLU A 258 -2.18 15.20 12.57
C GLU A 258 -3.70 14.98 12.53
N SER A 259 -4.26 14.85 11.34
CA SER A 259 -5.68 14.55 11.14
C SER A 259 -5.95 13.93 9.78
N LYS A 260 -7.15 13.33 9.60
CA LYS A 260 -7.64 12.87 8.29
C LYS A 260 -8.14 14.05 7.44
N GLU A 261 -7.25 14.99 7.17
CA GLU A 261 -7.52 16.18 6.35
C GLU A 261 -6.44 16.32 5.27
N SER A 262 -6.82 16.84 4.08
CA SER A 262 -5.92 16.94 2.93
C SER A 262 -4.64 17.71 3.26
N ASN A 263 -4.73 18.82 4.03
CA ASN A 263 -3.57 19.59 4.44
C ASN A 263 -2.64 18.81 5.37
N SER A 264 -3.19 18.12 6.38
CA SER A 264 -2.40 17.32 7.32
C SER A 264 -1.68 16.16 6.64
N ILE A 265 -2.34 15.49 5.69
CA ILE A 265 -1.73 14.42 4.89
C ILE A 265 -0.62 14.99 4.01
N TRP A 266 -0.88 16.14 3.35
CA TRP A 266 0.12 16.80 2.51
C TRP A 266 1.36 17.22 3.30
N ASP A 267 1.16 17.78 4.49
CA ASP A 267 2.25 18.17 5.38
C ASP A 267 3.04 16.95 5.86
N ALA A 268 2.38 15.83 6.11
CA ALA A 268 3.04 14.55 6.40
C ALA A 268 3.88 14.03 5.23
N PHE A 269 3.41 14.19 3.98
CA PHE A 269 4.19 13.89 2.77
C PHE A 269 5.47 14.71 2.71
N LEU A 270 5.37 16.03 2.90
CA LEU A 270 6.51 16.95 2.88
C LEU A 270 7.49 16.69 4.04
N GLN A 271 6.98 16.29 5.21
CA GLN A 271 7.77 15.93 6.38
C GLN A 271 8.26 14.47 6.33
N ARG A 272 7.93 13.72 5.27
CA ARG A 272 8.35 12.32 5.09
C ARG A 272 7.89 11.38 6.22
N LYS A 273 6.76 11.67 6.86
CA LYS A 273 6.12 10.83 7.88
C LYS A 273 5.35 9.69 7.23
N THR A 274 6.04 8.91 6.38
CA THR A 274 5.45 7.93 5.49
C THR A 274 6.09 6.57 5.61
N MET A 275 5.38 5.55 5.16
CA MET A 275 5.79 4.15 5.16
C MET A 275 5.32 3.49 3.88
N ALA A 276 6.07 2.50 3.40
CA ALA A 276 5.67 1.62 2.32
C ALA A 276 5.17 0.28 2.89
N LEU A 277 3.95 -0.12 2.53
CA LEU A 277 3.30 -1.35 2.96
C LEU A 277 3.02 -2.22 1.74
N SER A 278 3.15 -3.54 1.84
CA SER A 278 2.77 -4.44 0.75
C SER A 278 1.26 -4.69 0.69
N GLY A 279 0.62 -4.84 1.82
CA GLY A 279 -0.81 -5.16 1.93
C GLY A 279 -1.39 -4.75 3.27
N ASP A 280 -1.12 -5.50 4.31
CA ASP A 280 -1.63 -5.22 5.65
C ASP A 280 -1.07 -3.91 6.25
N PRO A 281 -1.87 -3.19 7.05
CA PRO A 281 -1.34 -2.10 7.85
C PRO A 281 -0.44 -2.65 8.96
N ILE A 282 0.87 -2.49 8.78
CA ILE A 282 1.87 -2.69 9.82
C ILE A 282 2.31 -1.30 10.25
N MET A 283 1.85 -0.86 11.41
CA MET A 283 2.17 0.46 11.94
C MET A 283 3.51 0.44 12.64
N MET A 284 4.35 1.42 12.34
CA MET A 284 5.61 1.67 13.04
C MET A 284 5.67 3.14 13.47
N ALA A 285 5.51 3.41 14.77
CA ALA A 285 5.89 4.69 15.36
C ALA A 285 7.25 4.51 16.02
N TRP A 286 8.27 5.22 15.53
CA TRP A 286 9.62 5.04 16.05
C TRP A 286 10.41 6.35 16.04
N PHE A 287 11.41 6.40 16.89
CA PHE A 287 12.11 7.63 17.25
C PHE A 287 13.59 7.34 17.45
N ILE A 288 14.43 8.34 17.13
CA ILE A 288 15.80 8.43 17.60
C ILE A 288 15.92 9.70 18.43
N ASP A 289 16.32 9.56 19.72
CA ASP A 289 16.40 10.66 20.69
C ASP A 289 15.13 11.53 20.66
N ASP A 290 13.96 10.89 20.70
CA ASP A 290 12.60 11.47 20.64
C ASP A 290 12.23 12.15 19.31
N ARG A 291 13.08 12.09 18.27
CA ARG A 291 12.76 12.58 16.92
C ARG A 291 12.11 11.48 16.09
N PRO A 292 10.93 11.71 15.50
CA PRO A 292 10.21 10.69 14.76
C PRO A 292 10.81 10.43 13.37
N LEU A 293 10.34 9.35 12.74
CA LEU A 293 10.69 9.02 11.35
C LEU A 293 10.58 10.24 10.41
N GLY A 294 11.44 10.30 9.40
CA GLY A 294 11.50 11.38 8.41
C GLY A 294 12.35 12.60 8.82
N GLU A 295 12.80 12.65 10.06
CA GLU A 295 13.63 13.76 10.58
C GLU A 295 15.14 13.53 10.44
N VAL A 296 15.91 14.57 10.70
CA VAL A 296 17.37 14.56 10.80
C VAL A 296 17.73 14.82 12.26
N VAL A 297 18.63 14.00 12.81
CA VAL A 297 19.06 14.07 14.21
C VAL A 297 20.56 14.30 14.28
N GLU A 298 20.97 15.27 15.10
CA GLU A 298 22.39 15.53 15.39
C GLU A 298 22.79 14.77 16.65
N LEU A 299 23.79 13.90 16.56
CA LEU A 299 24.24 13.01 17.64
C LEU A 299 25.76 13.14 17.86
N HIS A 300 26.25 12.60 18.97
CA HIS A 300 27.69 12.56 19.24
C HIS A 300 28.29 11.16 18.99
N ASP A 301 27.82 10.12 19.66
CA ASP A 301 28.42 8.78 19.62
C ASP A 301 27.41 7.62 19.68
N HIS A 302 26.18 7.89 20.09
CA HIS A 302 25.12 6.89 20.18
C HIS A 302 23.74 7.49 19.92
N ALA A 303 22.80 6.65 19.52
CA ALA A 303 21.40 6.94 19.28
C ALA A 303 20.55 6.08 20.22
N VAL A 304 19.60 6.68 20.92
CA VAL A 304 18.54 5.93 21.61
C VAL A 304 17.39 5.72 20.65
N LEU A 305 17.20 4.47 20.21
CA LEU A 305 16.10 4.07 19.35
C LEU A 305 14.96 3.53 20.21
N ASP A 306 13.79 4.15 20.10
CA ASP A 306 12.53 3.66 20.62
C ASP A 306 11.60 3.34 19.46
N GLY A 307 10.95 2.18 19.50
CA GLY A 307 10.06 1.74 18.42
C GLY A 307 8.84 1.01 18.96
N TYR A 308 7.70 1.27 18.35
CA TYR A 308 6.42 0.64 18.65
C TYR A 308 5.84 0.13 17.34
N ILE A 309 5.72 -1.19 17.23
CA ILE A 309 5.24 -1.86 16.02
C ILE A 309 3.95 -2.61 16.36
N LEU A 310 2.91 -2.38 15.57
CA LEU A 310 1.63 -3.07 15.66
C LEU A 310 1.21 -3.57 14.29
N ALA A 311 0.99 -4.87 14.18
CA ALA A 311 0.60 -5.57 12.97
C ALA A 311 -0.84 -6.11 13.06
N THR A 312 -1.39 -6.52 11.93
CA THR A 312 -2.71 -7.14 11.83
C THR A 312 -2.65 -8.65 11.56
N GLU A 313 -1.46 -9.20 11.59
CA GLU A 313 -1.13 -10.61 11.53
C GLU A 313 0.11 -10.84 12.40
N ARG A 314 0.42 -12.09 12.75
CA ARG A 314 1.63 -12.47 13.48
C ARG A 314 2.88 -11.89 12.83
N LEU A 315 3.70 -11.21 13.61
CA LEU A 315 5.02 -10.81 13.17
C LEU A 315 5.91 -12.04 12.96
N SER A 316 6.72 -12.03 11.93
CA SER A 316 7.77 -13.03 11.69
C SER A 316 9.16 -12.49 11.97
N SER A 317 9.40 -11.21 11.68
CA SER A 317 10.60 -10.49 12.09
C SER A 317 10.40 -8.98 12.03
N VAL A 318 11.14 -8.27 12.88
CA VAL A 318 11.34 -6.82 12.78
C VAL A 318 12.83 -6.55 12.79
N GLU A 319 13.29 -5.69 11.90
CA GLU A 319 14.71 -5.42 11.73
C GLU A 319 15.00 -3.93 11.77
N VAL A 320 16.12 -3.59 12.41
CA VAL A 320 16.71 -2.27 12.40
C VAL A 320 17.84 -2.28 11.37
N VAL A 321 17.72 -1.42 10.36
CA VAL A 321 18.69 -1.31 9.27
C VAL A 321 19.43 0.03 9.41
N SER A 322 20.75 -0.01 9.44
CA SER A 322 21.63 1.17 9.44
C SER A 322 22.54 1.12 8.23
N ASP A 323 22.52 2.17 7.41
CA ASP A 323 23.35 2.29 6.19
C ASP A 323 23.28 1.07 5.26
N GLY A 324 22.09 0.46 5.15
CA GLY A 324 21.84 -0.71 4.31
C GLY A 324 22.14 -2.06 4.96
N GLU A 325 22.68 -2.09 6.18
CA GLU A 325 23.01 -3.32 6.91
C GLU A 325 22.03 -3.56 8.06
N THR A 326 21.54 -4.78 8.22
CA THR A 326 20.70 -5.16 9.38
C THR A 326 21.58 -5.22 10.63
N ILE A 327 21.36 -4.32 11.58
CA ILE A 327 22.13 -4.24 12.84
C ILE A 327 21.43 -4.88 14.03
N ARG A 328 20.11 -5.07 13.97
CA ARG A 328 19.28 -5.79 14.95
C ARG A 328 18.17 -6.54 14.20
N SER A 329 17.79 -7.68 14.77
CA SER A 329 16.66 -8.48 14.29
C SER A 329 15.91 -9.09 15.48
N TYR A 330 14.61 -8.90 15.49
CA TYR A 330 13.68 -9.46 16.49
C TYR A 330 12.84 -10.52 15.80
N THR A 331 12.78 -11.72 16.34
CA THR A 331 12.10 -12.88 15.75
C THR A 331 11.23 -13.64 16.76
N ASP A 332 11.18 -13.17 18.01
CA ASP A 332 10.39 -13.77 19.08
C ASP A 332 9.25 -12.83 19.49
N PHE A 333 8.02 -13.26 19.26
CA PHE A 333 6.79 -12.50 19.53
C PHE A 333 5.84 -13.40 20.31
N PRO A 334 6.06 -13.56 21.63
CA PRO A 334 5.26 -14.48 22.43
C PRO A 334 3.83 -13.96 22.64
N PRO A 335 2.85 -14.86 22.76
CA PRO A 335 1.53 -14.49 23.25
C PRO A 335 1.62 -13.77 24.60
N ASN A 336 0.86 -12.72 24.78
CA ASN A 336 0.82 -11.94 26.03
C ASN A 336 -0.36 -12.31 26.94
N GLY A 337 -1.23 -13.24 26.50
CA GLY A 337 -2.39 -13.67 27.24
C GLY A 337 -3.52 -12.62 27.32
N SER A 338 -3.46 -11.60 26.48
CA SER A 338 -4.50 -10.59 26.38
C SER A 338 -5.84 -11.21 25.99
N ASN A 339 -6.95 -10.60 26.42
CA ASN A 339 -8.28 -10.91 25.92
C ASN A 339 -8.55 -10.36 24.51
N LYS A 340 -7.60 -9.63 23.90
CA LYS A 340 -7.67 -9.16 22.51
C LYS A 340 -7.06 -10.19 21.58
N LYS A 341 -7.87 -10.67 20.64
CA LYS A 341 -7.48 -11.65 19.64
C LYS A 341 -7.78 -11.12 18.24
N ARG A 342 -7.19 -11.74 17.25
CA ARG A 342 -7.41 -11.40 15.84
C ARG A 342 -7.60 -12.66 15.01
N PHE A 343 -8.37 -12.50 13.92
CA PHE A 343 -8.64 -13.54 12.95
C PHE A 343 -8.55 -12.99 11.53
N ASN A 344 -8.21 -13.86 10.59
CA ASN A 344 -8.20 -13.57 9.18
C ASN A 344 -9.20 -14.45 8.46
N PHE A 345 -10.06 -13.83 7.68
CA PHE A 345 -11.01 -14.52 6.81
C PHE A 345 -10.64 -14.25 5.35
N ALA A 346 -10.69 -15.31 4.52
CA ALA A 346 -10.53 -15.20 3.08
C ALA A 346 -11.47 -16.16 2.35
N CYS A 347 -12.00 -15.75 1.20
CA CYS A 347 -12.79 -16.60 0.31
C CYS A 347 -12.33 -16.43 -1.14
N GLY A 348 -12.56 -17.47 -1.96
CA GLY A 348 -12.16 -17.49 -3.37
C GLY A 348 -11.59 -18.83 -3.76
N TRP A 349 -10.32 -18.81 -4.21
CA TRP A 349 -9.62 -19.94 -4.81
C TRP A 349 -10.31 -20.47 -6.08
N GLY A 350 -9.96 -21.64 -6.51
CA GLY A 350 -10.38 -22.18 -7.79
C GLY A 350 -9.50 -21.69 -8.95
N SER A 351 -9.62 -22.32 -10.10
CA SER A 351 -8.88 -21.97 -11.31
C SER A 351 -9.49 -20.77 -12.04
N ARG A 352 -8.74 -20.19 -12.95
CA ARG A 352 -9.20 -19.08 -13.79
C ARG A 352 -10.56 -19.34 -14.41
N GLY A 353 -11.45 -18.36 -14.34
CA GLY A 353 -12.82 -18.46 -14.84
C GLY A 353 -13.82 -19.15 -13.90
N MET A 354 -13.37 -19.60 -12.73
CA MET A 354 -14.25 -20.09 -11.66
C MET A 354 -14.76 -18.92 -10.81
N ALA A 355 -15.58 -18.06 -11.42
CA ALA A 355 -16.18 -16.93 -10.72
C ALA A 355 -17.19 -17.41 -9.67
N CYS A 356 -17.17 -16.77 -8.51
CA CYS A 356 -18.13 -17.00 -7.44
C CYS A 356 -18.59 -15.66 -6.86
N ASP A 357 -19.89 -15.47 -6.76
CA ASP A 357 -20.49 -14.35 -6.04
C ASP A 357 -20.74 -14.78 -4.58
N TRP A 358 -20.22 -13.98 -3.65
CA TRP A 358 -20.25 -14.25 -2.23
C TRP A 358 -21.06 -13.21 -1.47
N ASN A 359 -21.90 -13.68 -0.54
CA ASN A 359 -22.51 -12.88 0.51
C ASN A 359 -22.27 -13.62 1.84
N ILE A 360 -21.37 -13.09 2.65
CA ILE A 360 -20.87 -13.73 3.86
C ILE A 360 -21.17 -12.83 5.05
N SER A 361 -21.67 -13.45 6.11
CA SER A 361 -21.83 -12.81 7.41
C SER A 361 -21.06 -13.60 8.46
N ILE A 362 -20.13 -12.93 9.15
CA ILE A 362 -19.46 -13.49 10.31
C ILE A 362 -20.04 -12.84 11.55
N ARG A 363 -20.58 -13.64 12.46
CA ARG A 363 -21.12 -13.22 13.77
C ARG A 363 -20.34 -13.90 14.88
N VAL A 364 -20.19 -13.22 16.01
CA VAL A 364 -19.47 -13.76 17.16
C VAL A 364 -20.35 -13.75 18.40
N GLU A 365 -20.43 -14.90 19.07
CA GLU A 365 -21.09 -15.07 20.36
C GLU A 365 -20.01 -15.20 21.46
N GLY A 366 -20.13 -14.50 22.60
CA GLY A 366 -19.18 -14.54 23.72
C GLY A 366 -17.94 -13.62 23.57
N ALA A 367 -17.91 -12.78 22.54
CA ALA A 367 -16.87 -11.78 22.34
C ALA A 367 -17.42 -10.59 21.53
N GLN A 368 -16.69 -9.48 21.50
CA GLN A 368 -17.02 -8.29 20.70
C GLN A 368 -16.06 -8.11 19.55
N VAL A 369 -16.59 -7.81 18.35
CA VAL A 369 -15.79 -7.41 17.20
C VAL A 369 -15.32 -5.97 17.41
N THR A 370 -14.01 -5.73 17.44
CA THR A 370 -13.43 -4.43 17.78
C THR A 370 -13.08 -3.60 16.55
N ASP A 371 -12.51 -4.24 15.54
CA ASP A 371 -12.09 -3.59 14.30
C ASP A 371 -12.08 -4.57 13.12
N VAL A 372 -12.13 -4.02 11.93
CA VAL A 372 -12.10 -4.79 10.67
C VAL A 372 -11.16 -4.10 9.68
N VAL A 373 -10.24 -4.86 9.14
CA VAL A 373 -9.27 -4.42 8.13
C VAL A 373 -9.53 -5.16 6.82
N PRO A 374 -10.04 -4.48 5.78
CA PRO A 374 -10.29 -5.11 4.49
C PRO A 374 -9.01 -5.55 3.80
N ARG A 375 -9.08 -6.72 3.15
CA ARG A 375 -8.07 -7.28 2.26
C ARG A 375 -8.69 -7.54 0.90
N LEU A 376 -9.11 -6.45 0.24
CA LEU A 376 -9.78 -6.50 -1.06
C LEU A 376 -8.77 -6.37 -2.19
N ARG A 377 -8.89 -7.24 -3.20
CA ARG A 377 -8.03 -7.27 -4.38
C ARG A 377 -8.80 -6.86 -5.62
N GLY A 378 -8.14 -6.14 -6.50
CA GLY A 378 -8.59 -5.95 -7.87
C GLY A 378 -8.39 -7.21 -8.71
N GLU A 379 -9.04 -7.26 -9.86
CA GLU A 379 -8.84 -8.34 -10.82
C GLU A 379 -7.41 -8.31 -11.38
N TYR A 380 -6.81 -9.48 -11.53
CA TYR A 380 -5.45 -9.60 -12.04
C TYR A 380 -5.41 -9.37 -13.56
N ILE A 381 -4.60 -8.42 -14.01
CA ILE A 381 -4.42 -8.11 -15.42
C ILE A 381 -3.35 -9.04 -16.00
N VAL A 382 -3.75 -9.85 -16.99
CA VAL A 382 -2.85 -10.83 -17.62
C VAL A 382 -2.09 -10.23 -18.80
N ASP A 383 -2.75 -9.36 -19.54
CA ASP A 383 -2.21 -8.68 -20.72
C ASP A 383 -2.39 -7.17 -20.57
N PRO A 384 -1.32 -6.43 -20.21
CA PRO A 384 -1.41 -4.98 -20.02
C PRO A 384 -1.65 -4.21 -21.34
N LEU A 385 -1.43 -4.82 -22.50
CA LEU A 385 -1.72 -4.23 -23.81
C LEU A 385 -3.08 -4.66 -24.36
N ALA A 386 -3.85 -5.48 -23.63
CA ALA A 386 -5.20 -5.84 -24.01
C ALA A 386 -6.09 -4.60 -24.07
N GLU A 387 -7.11 -4.67 -24.90
CA GLU A 387 -8.12 -3.62 -25.06
C GLU A 387 -8.74 -3.29 -23.70
N CYS A 388 -8.81 -1.99 -23.35
CA CYS A 388 -9.35 -1.54 -22.07
C CYS A 388 -10.82 -1.93 -21.95
N ASP A 389 -11.14 -2.76 -20.96
CA ASP A 389 -12.51 -3.09 -20.61
C ASP A 389 -13.03 -2.14 -19.52
N GLU A 390 -13.75 -1.10 -19.92
CA GLU A 390 -14.35 -0.11 -19.02
C GLU A 390 -15.45 -0.72 -18.13
N SER A 391 -15.99 -1.87 -18.49
CA SER A 391 -17.01 -2.59 -17.73
C SER A 391 -16.44 -3.61 -16.75
N SER A 392 -15.11 -3.81 -16.74
CA SER A 392 -14.45 -4.71 -15.80
C SER A 392 -14.51 -4.14 -14.38
N GLU A 393 -15.47 -4.62 -13.60
CA GLU A 393 -15.72 -4.19 -12.22
C GLU A 393 -15.83 -5.40 -11.31
N LEU A 394 -14.87 -5.57 -10.42
CA LEU A 394 -14.88 -6.64 -9.44
C LEU A 394 -15.59 -6.14 -8.17
N LEU A 395 -16.81 -6.61 -7.95
CA LEU A 395 -17.56 -6.27 -6.74
C LEU A 395 -16.80 -6.69 -5.48
N ALA A 396 -16.56 -5.75 -4.57
CA ALA A 396 -15.99 -6.04 -3.25
C ALA A 396 -16.40 -4.98 -2.23
N SER A 397 -17.00 -5.41 -1.12
CA SER A 397 -17.43 -4.54 -0.03
C SER A 397 -17.39 -5.27 1.31
N VAL A 398 -16.75 -4.66 2.31
CA VAL A 398 -16.71 -5.13 3.69
C VAL A 398 -17.39 -4.12 4.59
N ARG A 399 -18.29 -4.58 5.48
CA ARG A 399 -18.98 -3.73 6.46
C ARG A 399 -18.89 -4.32 7.85
N HIS A 400 -18.51 -3.51 8.80
CA HIS A 400 -18.59 -3.82 10.22
C HIS A 400 -19.94 -3.30 10.76
N CYS A 401 -20.74 -4.18 11.35
CA CYS A 401 -22.05 -3.85 11.90
C CYS A 401 -22.16 -4.44 13.32
N GLU A 402 -22.05 -3.59 14.35
CA GLU A 402 -22.06 -4.02 15.76
C GLU A 402 -21.10 -5.21 16.02
N ASN A 403 -21.65 -6.40 16.21
CA ASN A 403 -20.88 -7.63 16.48
C ASN A 403 -20.83 -8.59 15.28
N SER A 404 -20.86 -8.05 14.07
CA SER A 404 -20.79 -8.83 12.83
C SER A 404 -19.97 -8.14 11.76
N VAL A 405 -19.42 -8.94 10.85
CA VAL A 405 -18.75 -8.47 9.64
C VAL A 405 -19.44 -9.04 8.43
N HIS A 406 -19.77 -8.19 7.47
CA HIS A 406 -20.40 -8.59 6.22
C HIS A 406 -19.46 -8.34 5.06
N LEU A 407 -19.22 -9.39 4.25
CA LEU A 407 -18.47 -9.33 3.00
C LEU A 407 -19.41 -9.66 1.85
N VAL A 408 -19.54 -8.75 0.90
CA VAL A 408 -20.18 -9.02 -0.39
C VAL A 408 -19.10 -8.81 -1.45
N CYS A 409 -18.79 -9.86 -2.20
CA CYS A 409 -17.75 -9.77 -3.21
C CYS A 409 -17.96 -10.78 -4.35
N ARG A 410 -17.26 -10.54 -5.45
CA ARG A 410 -17.03 -11.51 -6.50
C ARG A 410 -15.57 -11.93 -6.50
N THR A 411 -15.30 -13.23 -6.62
CA THR A 411 -13.97 -13.76 -6.88
C THR A 411 -13.92 -14.37 -8.28
N ALA A 412 -12.84 -14.13 -9.02
CA ALA A 412 -12.71 -14.58 -10.41
C ALA A 412 -11.92 -15.89 -10.56
N GLY A 413 -11.45 -16.45 -9.43
CA GLY A 413 -10.51 -17.56 -9.40
C GLY A 413 -9.06 -17.12 -9.68
N ASN A 414 -8.11 -17.99 -9.43
CA ASN A 414 -6.70 -17.70 -9.61
C ASN A 414 -6.32 -17.74 -11.09
N VAL A 415 -5.61 -16.72 -11.57
CA VAL A 415 -5.15 -16.63 -12.95
C VAL A 415 -4.06 -17.66 -13.23
N THR A 416 -3.15 -17.85 -12.28
CA THR A 416 -2.09 -18.84 -12.28
C THR A 416 -1.98 -19.50 -10.90
N PRO A 417 -1.28 -20.64 -10.75
CA PRO A 417 -1.08 -21.26 -9.44
C PRO A 417 -0.36 -20.38 -8.40
N THR A 418 0.29 -19.30 -8.85
CA THR A 418 1.06 -18.39 -7.98
C THR A 418 0.35 -17.05 -7.75
N THR A 419 -0.82 -16.83 -8.35
CA THR A 419 -1.63 -15.63 -8.10
C THR A 419 -2.63 -15.91 -6.99
N ASP A 420 -2.92 -14.89 -6.19
CA ASP A 420 -3.95 -14.93 -5.15
C ASP A 420 -5.13 -14.05 -5.57
N GLY A 421 -6.25 -14.68 -5.93
CA GLY A 421 -7.51 -14.04 -6.31
C GLY A 421 -8.54 -14.01 -5.18
N THR A 422 -8.14 -14.23 -3.93
CA THR A 422 -9.06 -14.22 -2.79
C THR A 422 -9.48 -12.82 -2.40
N GLN A 423 -10.67 -12.70 -1.82
CA GLN A 423 -11.17 -11.52 -1.13
C GLN A 423 -11.29 -11.84 0.36
N GLY A 424 -11.08 -10.85 1.23
CA GLY A 424 -11.15 -11.13 2.65
C GLY A 424 -10.99 -9.90 3.54
N PHE A 425 -10.76 -10.17 4.81
CA PHE A 425 -10.52 -9.15 5.84
C PHE A 425 -9.86 -9.78 7.07
N SER A 426 -9.20 -8.95 7.86
CA SER A 426 -8.79 -9.26 9.23
C SER A 426 -9.78 -8.61 10.19
N PHE A 427 -10.09 -9.24 11.31
CA PHE A 427 -10.95 -8.66 12.35
C PHE A 427 -10.43 -8.95 13.75
N GLY A 428 -10.57 -7.97 14.64
CA GLY A 428 -10.20 -8.05 16.04
C GLY A 428 -11.38 -8.50 16.88
N LEU A 429 -11.10 -9.26 17.96
CA LEU A 429 -12.06 -9.62 18.99
C LEU A 429 -11.56 -9.18 20.36
N GLU A 430 -12.47 -8.69 21.19
CA GLU A 430 -12.30 -8.59 22.63
C GLU A 430 -13.14 -9.68 23.30
N ILE A 431 -12.46 -10.62 23.96
CA ILE A 431 -13.07 -11.84 24.50
C ILE A 431 -13.47 -11.60 25.94
N GLU A 432 -14.73 -11.90 26.27
CA GLU A 432 -15.26 -11.82 27.63
C GLU A 432 -15.29 -13.21 28.31
N GLU A 433 -15.57 -14.26 27.50
CA GLU A 433 -15.67 -15.64 27.93
C GLU A 433 -15.33 -16.61 26.77
N GLU A 434 -15.73 -17.87 26.83
CA GLU A 434 -15.64 -18.76 25.65
C GLU A 434 -16.53 -18.20 24.53
N TYR A 435 -15.99 -18.16 23.30
CA TYR A 435 -16.65 -17.60 22.14
C TYR A 435 -16.91 -18.63 21.05
N THR A 436 -17.86 -18.31 20.18
CA THR A 436 -18.15 -19.08 18.96
C THR A 436 -18.18 -18.13 17.77
N VAL A 437 -17.42 -18.43 16.73
CA VAL A 437 -17.49 -17.73 15.44
C VAL A 437 -18.48 -18.46 14.53
N ILE A 438 -19.45 -17.74 14.02
CA ILE A 438 -20.51 -18.26 13.14
C ILE A 438 -20.33 -17.62 11.77
N VAL A 439 -20.13 -18.45 10.75
CA VAL A 439 -19.95 -18.03 9.37
C VAL A 439 -21.16 -18.48 8.56
N ASP A 440 -22.01 -17.52 8.19
CA ASP A 440 -23.12 -17.74 7.27
C ASP A 440 -22.66 -17.38 5.85
N VAL A 441 -22.77 -18.32 4.94
CA VAL A 441 -22.31 -18.20 3.55
C VAL A 441 -23.49 -18.39 2.61
N GLU A 442 -23.69 -17.39 1.74
CA GLU A 442 -24.47 -17.53 0.52
C GLU A 442 -23.50 -17.34 -0.65
N ALA A 443 -23.40 -18.34 -1.52
CA ALA A 443 -22.49 -18.31 -2.66
C ALA A 443 -23.20 -18.75 -3.94
N VAL A 444 -22.97 -18.02 -5.03
CA VAL A 444 -23.45 -18.41 -6.36
C VAL A 444 -22.23 -18.83 -7.19
N TYR A 445 -22.17 -20.12 -7.50
CA TYR A 445 -21.07 -20.74 -8.22
C TYR A 445 -21.63 -21.69 -9.31
N ALA A 446 -21.12 -21.62 -10.53
CA ALA A 446 -21.54 -22.43 -11.67
C ALA A 446 -23.08 -22.36 -11.93
N GLY A 447 -23.70 -21.21 -11.67
CA GLY A 447 -25.14 -20.98 -11.81
C GLY A 447 -26.02 -21.59 -10.71
N GLN A 448 -25.42 -22.14 -9.66
CA GLN A 448 -26.12 -22.71 -8.51
C GLN A 448 -25.90 -21.86 -7.26
N SER A 449 -26.95 -21.74 -6.43
CA SER A 449 -26.88 -21.05 -5.14
C SER A 449 -26.63 -22.09 -4.03
N HIS A 450 -25.63 -21.78 -3.20
CA HIS A 450 -25.26 -22.59 -2.04
C HIS A 450 -25.42 -21.74 -0.79
N THR A 451 -26.19 -22.24 0.19
CA THR A 451 -26.37 -21.59 1.50
C THR A 451 -25.93 -22.54 2.60
N LYS A 452 -24.98 -22.12 3.42
CA LYS A 452 -24.42 -22.92 4.52
C LYS A 452 -24.14 -22.05 5.73
N THR A 453 -24.22 -22.65 6.91
CA THR A 453 -23.82 -22.05 8.19
C THR A 453 -22.79 -22.94 8.85
N PHE A 454 -21.67 -22.35 9.25
CA PHE A 454 -20.60 -23.03 9.98
C PHE A 454 -20.47 -22.41 11.36
N ARG A 455 -20.12 -23.23 12.35
CA ARG A 455 -19.93 -22.81 13.74
C ARG A 455 -18.61 -23.36 14.24
N TYR A 456 -17.76 -22.48 14.73
CA TYR A 456 -16.43 -22.83 15.24
C TYR A 456 -16.31 -22.36 16.69
N ALA A 457 -16.17 -23.32 17.61
CA ALA A 457 -15.91 -23.01 19.01
C ALA A 457 -14.48 -22.47 19.19
N SER A 458 -14.28 -21.68 20.22
CA SER A 458 -12.95 -21.14 20.56
C SER A 458 -11.88 -22.22 20.74
N SER A 459 -12.23 -23.40 21.24
CA SER A 459 -11.30 -24.53 21.36
C SER A 459 -10.82 -25.04 20.00
N GLU A 460 -11.70 -25.08 18.98
CA GLU A 460 -11.33 -25.53 17.64
C GLU A 460 -10.40 -24.52 16.96
N LEU A 461 -10.67 -23.22 17.10
CA LEU A 461 -9.85 -22.16 16.51
C LEU A 461 -8.50 -21.96 17.22
N LYS A 462 -8.34 -22.45 18.45
CA LYS A 462 -7.04 -22.52 19.14
C LYS A 462 -6.18 -23.69 18.64
N ASP A 463 -6.80 -24.75 18.15
CA ASP A 463 -6.09 -25.92 17.63
C ASP A 463 -5.55 -25.72 16.21
N GLY A 464 -6.13 -24.78 15.42
CA GLY A 464 -5.64 -24.45 14.08
C GLY A 464 -6.67 -23.74 13.19
N PRO A 465 -6.24 -23.33 11.97
CA PRO A 465 -7.13 -22.71 11.00
C PRO A 465 -8.12 -23.71 10.42
N THR A 466 -9.24 -23.19 9.88
CA THR A 466 -10.25 -24.01 9.20
C THR A 466 -10.47 -23.53 7.76
N ALA A 467 -10.90 -24.45 6.88
CA ALA A 467 -11.25 -24.14 5.50
C ALA A 467 -12.38 -25.06 5.01
N GLU A 468 -13.31 -24.48 4.23
CA GLU A 468 -14.46 -25.20 3.73
C GLU A 468 -14.68 -24.98 2.23
N TYR A 469 -14.89 -26.06 1.50
CA TYR A 469 -15.34 -26.01 0.12
C TYR A 469 -16.85 -25.74 0.02
N ILE A 470 -17.25 -24.93 -0.96
CA ILE A 470 -18.67 -24.63 -1.19
C ILE A 470 -19.40 -25.83 -1.81
N ASP A 471 -18.77 -26.52 -2.77
CA ASP A 471 -19.38 -27.64 -3.50
C ASP A 471 -18.42 -28.83 -3.71
N GLY A 472 -17.50 -29.06 -2.79
CA GLY A 472 -16.55 -30.16 -2.86
C GLY A 472 -15.24 -29.82 -3.58
N PHE A 473 -14.46 -30.85 -3.91
CA PHE A 473 -13.08 -30.67 -4.40
C PHE A 473 -13.01 -29.76 -5.66
N VAL A 474 -12.06 -28.83 -5.63
CA VAL A 474 -11.82 -27.80 -6.68
C VAL A 474 -12.89 -26.71 -6.78
N SER A 475 -13.96 -26.75 -6.00
CA SER A 475 -14.90 -25.61 -5.94
C SER A 475 -14.27 -24.40 -5.20
N PRO A 476 -14.87 -23.20 -5.31
CA PRO A 476 -14.52 -22.10 -4.43
C PRO A 476 -14.63 -22.49 -2.96
N ALA A 477 -13.81 -21.85 -2.12
CA ALA A 477 -13.69 -22.17 -0.70
C ALA A 477 -13.55 -20.89 0.13
N PHE A 478 -13.71 -21.01 1.45
CA PHE A 478 -13.24 -19.98 2.38
C PHE A 478 -12.31 -20.58 3.43
N SER A 479 -11.55 -19.73 4.08
CA SER A 479 -10.75 -20.06 5.25
C SER A 479 -10.94 -19.04 6.36
N LEU A 480 -10.81 -19.53 7.60
CA LEU A 480 -10.69 -18.71 8.80
C LEU A 480 -9.41 -19.13 9.51
N SER A 481 -8.55 -18.16 9.86
CA SER A 481 -7.30 -18.46 10.58
C SER A 481 -7.59 -19.04 11.97
N ASP A 482 -6.55 -19.62 12.56
CA ASP A 482 -6.52 -19.85 14.00
C ASP A 482 -6.50 -18.55 14.79
N GLU A 483 -6.71 -18.64 16.12
CA GLU A 483 -6.68 -17.51 17.04
C GLU A 483 -5.27 -16.89 17.09
N ILE A 484 -5.17 -15.59 16.77
CA ILE A 484 -3.93 -14.81 16.84
C ILE A 484 -3.96 -13.98 18.12
N ASP A 485 -3.01 -14.20 19.02
CA ASP A 485 -2.86 -13.39 20.24
C ASP A 485 -2.28 -12.01 19.89
N SER A 486 -2.79 -10.95 20.52
CA SER A 486 -2.30 -9.59 20.26
C SER A 486 -0.80 -9.39 20.57
N GLY A 487 -0.22 -10.19 21.45
CA GLY A 487 1.21 -10.19 21.73
C GLY A 487 2.05 -10.63 20.53
N GLU A 488 1.52 -11.55 19.70
CA GLU A 488 2.21 -12.02 18.49
C GLU A 488 2.26 -10.95 17.37
N CYS A 489 1.45 -9.89 17.51
CA CYS A 489 1.35 -8.78 16.55
C CYS A 489 2.03 -7.50 17.04
N LEU A 490 2.68 -7.52 18.19
CA LEU A 490 3.19 -6.34 18.88
C LEU A 490 4.68 -6.47 19.20
N LEU A 491 5.43 -5.38 18.97
CA LEU A 491 6.82 -5.25 19.43
C LEU A 491 7.07 -3.84 19.96
N GLU A 492 7.71 -3.77 21.15
CA GLU A 492 8.32 -2.57 21.68
C GLU A 492 9.84 -2.70 21.59
N ILE A 493 10.52 -1.68 21.10
CA ILE A 493 11.98 -1.62 20.97
C ILE A 493 12.49 -0.48 21.85
N HIS A 494 13.52 -0.78 22.60
CA HIS A 494 14.32 0.22 23.31
C HIS A 494 15.80 -0.17 23.21
N GLU A 495 16.54 0.49 22.33
CA GLU A 495 17.92 0.14 22.02
C GLU A 495 18.84 1.35 22.06
N ASN A 496 20.08 1.12 22.48
CA ASN A 496 21.16 2.07 22.38
C ASN A 496 22.10 1.64 21.24
N ILE A 497 22.13 2.42 20.17
CA ILE A 497 22.85 2.11 18.93
C ILE A 497 24.10 2.98 18.84
N PRO A 498 25.32 2.40 18.75
CA PRO A 498 26.53 3.19 18.55
C PRO A 498 26.54 3.83 17.17
N VAL A 499 26.81 5.13 17.13
CA VAL A 499 26.93 5.93 15.91
C VAL A 499 28.38 6.34 15.72
N LYS A 500 28.95 6.08 14.53
CA LYS A 500 30.37 6.33 14.24
C LYS A 500 30.60 7.30 13.09
N LYS A 501 29.56 7.62 12.32
CA LYS A 501 29.60 8.48 11.14
C LYS A 501 28.19 8.98 10.84
N ASP A 502 28.09 9.96 9.97
CA ASP A 502 26.81 10.32 9.34
C ASP A 502 26.21 9.11 8.63
N GLY A 503 24.88 8.98 8.68
CA GLY A 503 24.20 7.83 8.10
C GLY A 503 22.68 7.93 8.22
N TYR A 504 22.03 6.79 8.11
CA TYR A 504 20.58 6.68 8.25
C TYR A 504 20.20 5.36 8.93
N ILE A 505 19.09 5.39 9.64
CA ILE A 505 18.46 4.19 10.22
C ILE A 505 17.02 4.14 9.73
N TYR A 506 16.50 2.95 9.48
CA TYR A 506 15.08 2.69 9.24
C TYR A 506 14.68 1.31 9.79
N LEU A 507 13.38 1.11 9.95
CA LEU A 507 12.81 -0.17 10.37
C LEU A 507 12.15 -0.87 9.17
N ARG A 508 12.22 -2.20 9.19
CA ARG A 508 11.38 -3.06 8.35
C ARG A 508 10.75 -4.16 9.18
N ALA A 509 9.49 -4.46 8.90
CA ALA A 509 8.73 -5.46 9.63
C ALA A 509 8.08 -6.44 8.64
N PHE A 510 8.06 -7.70 9.00
CA PHE A 510 7.54 -8.81 8.20
C PHE A 510 6.48 -9.56 9.00
N GLN A 511 5.39 -9.91 8.37
CA GLN A 511 4.34 -10.77 8.91
C GLN A 511 4.47 -12.21 8.39
N LYS A 512 3.83 -13.17 9.10
CA LYS A 512 3.85 -14.58 8.68
C LYS A 512 3.05 -14.86 7.40
N ASN A 513 2.09 -13.99 7.06
CA ASN A 513 1.36 -14.06 5.79
C ASN A 513 2.17 -13.56 4.58
N GLY A 514 3.39 -13.06 4.80
CA GLY A 514 4.28 -12.55 3.77
C GLY A 514 4.19 -11.04 3.54
N ASP A 515 3.30 -10.32 4.21
CA ASP A 515 3.25 -8.87 4.15
C ASP A 515 4.46 -8.22 4.82
N VAL A 516 4.87 -7.09 4.25
CA VAL A 516 6.04 -6.34 4.72
C VAL A 516 5.73 -4.84 4.81
N ALA A 517 6.42 -4.18 5.73
CA ALA A 517 6.41 -2.73 5.84
C ALA A 517 7.84 -2.20 5.98
N TYR A 518 8.08 -1.05 5.37
CA TYR A 518 9.31 -0.28 5.50
C TYR A 518 8.98 1.12 5.99
N SER A 519 9.72 1.60 6.97
CA SER A 519 9.59 2.98 7.45
C SER A 519 10.49 3.94 6.68
N THR A 520 10.09 5.18 6.54
CA THR A 520 11.00 6.25 6.16
C THR A 520 12.17 6.32 7.15
N PRO A 521 13.42 6.54 6.67
CA PRO A 521 14.58 6.69 7.54
C PRO A 521 14.52 7.91 8.47
N ILE A 522 15.29 7.83 9.55
CA ILE A 522 15.82 8.97 10.28
C ILE A 522 17.29 9.11 9.88
N TRP A 523 17.70 10.33 9.51
CA TRP A 523 19.09 10.62 9.13
C TRP A 523 19.85 11.12 10.33
N ILE A 524 21.10 10.68 10.46
CA ILE A 524 21.99 11.00 11.55
C ILE A 524 23.11 11.88 11.02
N GLU A 525 23.34 13.02 11.68
CA GLU A 525 24.50 13.89 11.51
C GLU A 525 25.35 13.83 12.78
N LEU A 526 26.61 13.40 12.65
CA LEU A 526 27.52 13.28 13.77
C LEU A 526 28.17 14.64 14.07
N ARG A 527 28.13 15.06 15.33
CA ARG A 527 28.79 16.29 15.81
C ARG A 527 30.17 16.04 16.41
#